data_02d9f4608c6b9bd99017760b7d2f672d
#
_entry.id   02d9f4608c6b9bd99017760b7d2f672d
#
_cell.length_a   1.000
_cell.length_b   1.000
_cell.length_c   1.000
_cell.angle_alpha   90.00
_cell.angle_beta   90.00
_cell.angle_gamma   90.00
#
_symmetry.space_group_name_H-M   'P 1'
#
loop_
_entity.id
_entity.type
_entity.pdbx_description
1 polymer ?
#
loop_
_entity_poly.entity_id
_entity_poly.type
_entity_poly.pdbx_seq_one_letter_code
_entity_poly.pdbx_strand_id
1 'polypeptide(L)'
;YHKEIALAAAAAKKHIFCEKPLAMDESECLAMIQAAEENHVKLQVGFMRRFDASFQEAKKVVDSGVIGDVVMVKSLTHGPSEPKPWMFDIHKSNGPIGEVNSHDFDTLRWLTGSEVTSIYASGGNYRSPEVRNEFPDYYDTVAMNLRFEDGKLGLIDGAQYVQYGYDARTEILGTKGSILVGDQGKHNIVVATSNQQLIRPTMHSWMYLFREAYIAEDQAFVDCILKDTAPQCTGHDGLMAVRLVNAGLTSLLENRIVEVER
;
A
#
# COMPACT_ATOMS: atom_id res chain seq x y z
N TYR A 1 11.25 15.24 3.61
CA TYR A 1 10.65 16.21 4.57
C TYR A 1 10.01 15.54 5.79
N HIS A 2 9.46 14.31 5.67
CA HIS A 2 8.75 13.64 6.79
C HIS A 2 9.65 13.50 8.01
N LYS A 3 10.89 13.01 7.84
CA LYS A 3 11.85 12.81 8.93
C LYS A 3 12.11 14.09 9.73
N GLU A 4 12.49 15.17 9.05
CA GLU A 4 12.84 16.44 9.73
C GLU A 4 11.67 16.96 10.58
N ILE A 5 10.45 16.92 10.02
CA ILE A 5 9.24 17.38 10.70
C ILE A 5 8.90 16.45 11.87
N ALA A 6 9.00 15.14 11.68
CA ALA A 6 8.68 14.15 12.71
C ALA A 6 9.66 14.24 13.89
N LEU A 7 10.96 14.39 13.63
CA LEU A 7 11.97 14.58 14.68
C LEU A 7 11.71 15.85 15.49
N ALA A 8 11.39 16.97 14.81
CA ALA A 8 11.05 18.23 15.50
C ALA A 8 9.76 18.11 16.33
N ALA A 9 8.74 17.43 15.81
CA ALA A 9 7.49 17.18 16.53
C ALA A 9 7.72 16.29 17.77
N ALA A 10 8.49 15.21 17.63
CA ALA A 10 8.85 14.34 18.75
C ALA A 10 9.61 15.10 19.84
N ALA A 11 10.62 15.90 19.47
CA ALA A 11 11.36 16.75 20.42
C ALA A 11 10.46 17.76 21.13
N ALA A 12 9.40 18.25 20.45
CA ALA A 12 8.39 19.12 21.03
C ALA A 12 7.28 18.35 21.78
N LYS A 13 7.45 17.05 22.02
CA LYS A 13 6.48 16.16 22.72
C LYS A 13 5.08 16.14 22.05
N LYS A 14 5.04 16.22 20.72
CA LYS A 14 3.79 16.13 19.94
C LYS A 14 3.64 14.73 19.37
N HIS A 15 2.43 14.18 19.47
CA HIS A 15 2.09 12.95 18.76
C HIS A 15 2.10 13.20 17.26
N ILE A 16 2.46 12.18 16.47
CA ILE A 16 2.76 12.30 15.05
C ILE A 16 1.82 11.40 14.26
N PHE A 17 1.06 11.97 13.35
CA PHE A 17 0.42 11.28 12.26
C PHE A 17 1.19 11.60 10.98
N CYS A 18 1.74 10.58 10.33
CA CYS A 18 2.59 10.73 9.16
C CYS A 18 2.01 9.99 7.96
N GLU A 19 1.82 10.69 6.84
CA GLU A 19 1.41 10.07 5.59
C GLU A 19 2.47 9.09 5.06
N LYS A 20 2.01 8.13 4.27
CA LYS A 20 2.90 7.20 3.56
C LYS A 20 3.58 7.90 2.35
N PRO A 21 4.77 7.45 1.95
CA PRO A 21 5.67 6.55 2.68
C PRO A 21 6.23 7.25 3.92
N LEU A 22 6.49 6.48 4.97
CA LEU A 22 7.04 7.05 6.21
C LEU A 22 8.33 7.84 5.94
N ALA A 23 9.24 7.26 5.13
CA ALA A 23 10.43 7.91 4.58
C ALA A 23 10.81 7.25 3.24
N MET A 24 11.95 7.65 2.65
CA MET A 24 12.48 7.04 1.43
C MET A 24 13.39 5.85 1.73
N ASP A 25 14.04 5.83 2.88
CA ASP A 25 14.93 4.75 3.30
C ASP A 25 14.67 4.31 4.74
N GLU A 26 15.18 3.13 5.08
CA GLU A 26 14.99 2.49 6.37
C GLU A 26 15.64 3.26 7.53
N SER A 27 16.79 3.88 7.28
CA SER A 27 17.53 4.63 8.30
C SER A 27 16.74 5.85 8.78
N GLU A 28 16.04 6.49 7.87
CA GLU A 28 15.14 7.59 8.19
C GLU A 28 13.91 7.13 8.97
N CYS A 29 13.31 6.00 8.58
CA CYS A 29 12.21 5.39 9.32
C CYS A 29 12.62 5.05 10.76
N LEU A 30 13.76 4.40 10.93
CA LEU A 30 14.30 4.04 12.24
C LEU A 30 14.54 5.27 13.11
N ALA A 31 15.10 6.35 12.54
CA ALA A 31 15.30 7.60 13.27
C ALA A 31 13.99 8.22 13.76
N MET A 32 12.92 8.16 12.94
CA MET A 32 11.60 8.67 13.32
C MET A 32 10.95 7.81 14.42
N ILE A 33 11.07 6.49 14.31
CA ILE A 33 10.57 5.54 15.33
C ILE A 33 11.30 5.77 16.65
N GLN A 34 12.63 5.80 16.64
CA GLN A 34 13.45 6.03 17.82
C GLN A 34 13.11 7.37 18.49
N ALA A 35 13.00 8.45 17.71
CA ALA A 35 12.64 9.75 18.22
C ALA A 35 11.25 9.77 18.89
N ALA A 36 10.28 9.05 18.34
CA ALA A 36 8.94 8.92 18.91
C ALA A 36 8.99 8.16 20.25
N GLU A 37 9.73 7.05 20.31
CA GLU A 37 9.91 6.22 21.51
C GLU A 37 10.62 6.99 22.64
N GLU A 38 11.78 7.59 22.34
CA GLU A 38 12.56 8.38 23.33
C GLU A 38 11.79 9.57 23.91
N ASN A 39 10.89 10.13 23.10
CA ASN A 39 10.07 11.26 23.52
C ASN A 39 8.71 10.86 24.09
N HIS A 40 8.39 9.56 24.13
CA HIS A 40 7.11 9.00 24.60
C HIS A 40 5.90 9.58 23.84
N VAL A 41 6.02 9.74 22.52
CA VAL A 41 4.94 10.20 21.66
C VAL A 41 4.46 9.09 20.72
N LYS A 42 3.21 9.14 20.33
CA LYS A 42 2.62 8.20 19.36
C LYS A 42 3.08 8.59 17.96
N LEU A 43 3.42 7.58 17.15
CA LEU A 43 3.68 7.70 15.72
C LEU A 43 2.74 6.74 14.98
N GLN A 44 1.78 7.28 14.22
CA GLN A 44 0.90 6.53 13.33
C GLN A 44 1.24 6.84 11.89
N VAL A 45 1.24 5.80 11.04
CA VAL A 45 1.45 5.94 9.59
C VAL A 45 0.12 5.84 8.85
N GLY A 46 -0.05 6.66 7.81
CA GLY A 46 -1.29 6.80 7.04
C GLY A 46 -1.50 5.68 6.03
N PHE A 47 -1.81 4.46 6.49
CA PHE A 47 -2.28 3.36 5.64
C PHE A 47 -3.79 3.19 5.79
N MET A 48 -4.54 4.07 5.12
CA MET A 48 -5.99 4.20 5.24
C MET A 48 -6.77 2.91 5.00
N ARG A 49 -6.23 1.92 4.25
CA ARG A 49 -6.93 0.64 4.02
C ARG A 49 -7.20 -0.14 5.30
N ARG A 50 -6.35 -0.01 6.32
CA ARG A 50 -6.58 -0.64 7.64
C ARG A 50 -7.81 -0.09 8.35
N PHE A 51 -8.33 1.06 7.91
CA PHE A 51 -9.49 1.76 8.46
C PHE A 51 -10.72 1.70 7.54
N ASP A 52 -10.58 1.15 6.33
CA ASP A 52 -11.70 0.91 5.43
C ASP A 52 -12.59 -0.24 5.94
N ALA A 53 -13.89 -0.04 5.92
CA ALA A 53 -14.85 -0.99 6.47
C ALA A 53 -14.77 -2.37 5.81
N SER A 54 -14.54 -2.43 4.48
CA SER A 54 -14.46 -3.70 3.74
C SER A 54 -13.17 -4.45 4.08
N PHE A 55 -12.04 -3.74 4.18
CA PHE A 55 -10.78 -4.33 4.58
C PHE A 55 -10.79 -4.79 6.04
N GLN A 56 -11.40 -4.03 6.95
CA GLN A 56 -11.57 -4.44 8.35
C GLN A 56 -12.44 -5.68 8.48
N GLU A 57 -13.53 -5.76 7.71
CA GLU A 57 -14.37 -6.95 7.71
C GLU A 57 -13.62 -8.17 7.16
N ALA A 58 -12.85 -7.99 6.06
CA ALA A 58 -11.99 -9.05 5.56
C ALA A 58 -10.99 -9.55 6.61
N LYS A 59 -10.36 -8.65 7.38
CA LYS A 59 -9.46 -9.02 8.47
C LYS A 59 -10.18 -9.82 9.55
N LYS A 60 -11.37 -9.41 9.97
CA LYS A 60 -12.18 -10.19 10.95
C LYS A 60 -12.53 -11.59 10.43
N VAL A 61 -12.88 -11.71 9.14
CA VAL A 61 -13.17 -12.99 8.51
C VAL A 61 -11.93 -13.88 8.48
N VAL A 62 -10.75 -13.35 8.16
CA VAL A 62 -9.48 -14.08 8.24
C VAL A 62 -9.22 -14.54 9.67
N ASP A 63 -9.32 -13.65 10.66
CA ASP A 63 -9.03 -13.93 12.06
C ASP A 63 -10.03 -14.92 12.69
N SER A 64 -11.25 -15.00 12.16
CA SER A 64 -12.24 -15.98 12.58
C SER A 64 -11.93 -17.42 12.14
N GLY A 65 -11.01 -17.59 11.17
CA GLY A 65 -10.63 -18.88 10.61
C GLY A 65 -11.70 -19.54 9.72
N VAL A 66 -12.77 -18.83 9.34
CA VAL A 66 -13.87 -19.40 8.54
C VAL A 66 -13.41 -19.83 7.14
N ILE A 67 -12.38 -19.16 6.58
CA ILE A 67 -11.77 -19.54 5.30
C ILE A 67 -10.61 -20.56 5.46
N GLY A 68 -10.36 -21.05 6.69
CA GLY A 68 -9.20 -21.87 7.01
C GLY A 68 -7.90 -21.06 7.06
N ASP A 69 -6.77 -21.74 6.88
CA ASP A 69 -5.45 -21.09 6.84
C ASP A 69 -5.28 -20.33 5.52
N VAL A 70 -4.81 -19.09 5.60
CA VAL A 70 -4.48 -18.31 4.41
C VAL A 70 -3.29 -18.94 3.69
N VAL A 71 -3.43 -19.18 2.40
CA VAL A 71 -2.37 -19.76 1.55
C VAL A 71 -1.83 -18.79 0.51
N MET A 72 -2.65 -17.86 0.05
CA MET A 72 -2.23 -16.85 -0.91
C MET A 72 -3.05 -15.56 -0.76
N VAL A 73 -2.38 -14.41 -0.91
CA VAL A 73 -3.03 -13.10 -0.97
C VAL A 73 -2.59 -12.38 -2.24
N LYS A 74 -3.56 -11.83 -2.97
CA LYS A 74 -3.32 -10.98 -4.13
C LYS A 74 -3.86 -9.59 -3.85
N SER A 75 -3.10 -8.56 -4.20
CA SER A 75 -3.56 -7.17 -4.10
C SER A 75 -3.15 -6.39 -5.34
N LEU A 76 -3.98 -5.45 -5.73
CA LEU A 76 -3.66 -4.56 -6.83
C LEU A 76 -4.05 -3.12 -6.51
N THR A 77 -3.26 -2.20 -7.07
CA THR A 77 -3.58 -0.78 -7.09
C THR A 77 -3.26 -0.19 -8.45
N HIS A 78 -4.31 0.28 -9.14
CA HIS A 78 -4.16 1.00 -10.39
C HIS A 78 -4.67 2.43 -10.22
N GLY A 79 -3.78 3.40 -10.39
CA GLY A 79 -4.07 4.83 -10.23
C GLY A 79 -4.24 5.56 -11.56
N PRO A 80 -5.29 6.38 -11.74
CA PRO A 80 -5.50 7.13 -12.98
C PRO A 80 -4.68 8.42 -13.06
N SER A 81 -4.03 8.84 -11.98
CA SER A 81 -3.31 10.11 -11.92
C SER A 81 -2.11 10.11 -12.86
N GLU A 82 -2.00 11.16 -13.66
CA GLU A 82 -0.83 11.42 -14.49
C GLU A 82 0.39 11.69 -13.60
N PRO A 83 1.53 11.02 -13.84
CA PRO A 83 2.75 11.26 -13.08
C PRO A 83 3.23 12.73 -13.26
N LYS A 84 3.60 13.38 -12.16
CA LYS A 84 4.27 14.67 -12.22
C LYS A 84 5.70 14.48 -12.72
N PRO A 85 6.34 15.49 -13.35
CA PRO A 85 7.67 15.37 -13.96
C PRO A 85 8.73 14.76 -13.03
N TRP A 86 8.74 15.12 -11.74
CA TRP A 86 9.70 14.58 -10.78
C TRP A 86 9.47 13.07 -10.48
N MET A 87 8.29 12.54 -10.75
CA MET A 87 7.94 11.12 -10.49
C MET A 87 8.54 10.18 -11.52
N PHE A 88 8.95 10.69 -12.69
CA PHE A 88 9.66 9.88 -13.68
C PHE A 88 11.07 9.49 -13.21
N ASP A 89 11.67 10.27 -12.33
CA ASP A 89 12.91 9.89 -11.65
C ASP A 89 12.60 8.93 -10.50
N ILE A 90 12.79 7.63 -10.75
CA ILE A 90 12.47 6.58 -9.77
C ILE A 90 13.36 6.64 -8.53
N HIS A 91 14.51 7.29 -8.58
CA HIS A 91 15.36 7.52 -7.39
C HIS A 91 14.75 8.57 -6.44
N LYS A 92 13.75 9.32 -6.90
CA LYS A 92 12.99 10.28 -6.08
C LYS A 92 11.59 9.79 -5.70
N SER A 93 10.99 8.94 -6.54
CA SER A 93 9.59 8.52 -6.39
C SER A 93 9.42 7.07 -5.99
N ASN A 94 10.44 6.21 -6.20
CA ASN A 94 10.34 4.75 -6.18
C ASN A 94 9.29 4.19 -7.17
N GLY A 95 8.82 5.03 -8.14
CA GLY A 95 7.83 4.66 -9.14
C GLY A 95 6.52 4.12 -8.58
N PRO A 96 5.74 3.35 -9.35
CA PRO A 96 4.51 2.72 -8.89
C PRO A 96 4.66 1.85 -7.64
N ILE A 97 5.79 1.15 -7.46
CA ILE A 97 6.03 0.32 -6.26
C ILE A 97 5.94 1.17 -4.99
N GLY A 98 6.56 2.37 -4.99
CA GLY A 98 6.50 3.30 -3.86
C GLY A 98 5.18 4.05 -3.78
N GLU A 99 4.72 4.58 -4.91
CA GLU A 99 3.57 5.49 -4.93
C GLU A 99 2.24 4.78 -4.68
N VAL A 100 2.01 3.64 -5.32
CA VAL A 100 0.73 2.91 -5.20
C VAL A 100 0.84 1.60 -4.42
N ASN A 101 1.88 0.80 -4.62
CA ASN A 101 1.96 -0.53 -4.02
C ASN A 101 2.47 -0.56 -2.58
N SER A 102 2.96 0.55 -2.04
CA SER A 102 3.22 0.65 -0.59
C SER A 102 1.99 0.29 0.24
N HIS A 103 0.80 0.65 -0.22
CA HIS A 103 -0.47 0.23 0.39
C HIS A 103 -0.72 -1.27 0.28
N ASP A 104 -0.34 -1.87 -0.85
CA ASP A 104 -0.53 -3.31 -1.07
C ASP A 104 0.40 -4.12 -0.16
N PHE A 105 1.65 -3.73 -0.01
CA PHE A 105 2.59 -4.36 0.93
C PHE A 105 2.07 -4.34 2.36
N ASP A 106 1.60 -3.18 2.84
CA ASP A 106 1.00 -3.06 4.16
C ASP A 106 -0.24 -3.94 4.29
N THR A 107 -1.13 -3.91 3.31
CA THR A 107 -2.35 -4.71 3.27
C THR A 107 -2.06 -6.21 3.36
N LEU A 108 -1.10 -6.71 2.57
CA LEU A 108 -0.76 -8.13 2.56
C LEU A 108 -0.20 -8.58 3.92
N ARG A 109 0.75 -7.82 4.49
CA ARG A 109 1.33 -8.09 5.81
C ARG A 109 0.25 -8.10 6.91
N TRP A 110 -0.61 -7.09 6.93
CA TRP A 110 -1.68 -6.96 7.91
C TRP A 110 -2.71 -8.09 7.82
N LEU A 111 -3.16 -8.45 6.61
CA LEU A 111 -4.15 -9.51 6.42
C LEU A 111 -3.60 -10.89 6.73
N THR A 112 -2.35 -11.17 6.36
CA THR A 112 -1.72 -12.48 6.60
C THR A 112 -1.19 -12.63 8.02
N GLY A 113 -0.88 -11.52 8.71
CA GLY A 113 -0.15 -11.54 9.98
C GLY A 113 1.25 -12.15 9.87
N SER A 114 1.88 -12.06 8.70
CA SER A 114 3.16 -12.69 8.37
C SER A 114 4.05 -11.74 7.59
N GLU A 115 5.37 -11.87 7.74
CA GLU A 115 6.35 -11.01 7.06
C GLU A 115 6.81 -11.61 5.72
N VAL A 116 7.05 -10.71 4.76
CA VAL A 116 7.59 -11.08 3.44
C VAL A 116 9.08 -11.35 3.56
N THR A 117 9.53 -12.48 3.03
CA THR A 117 10.95 -12.90 3.04
C THR A 117 11.65 -12.78 1.70
N SER A 118 10.91 -12.78 0.59
CA SER A 118 11.52 -12.54 -0.73
C SER A 118 10.54 -11.95 -1.72
N ILE A 119 11.08 -11.19 -2.68
CA ILE A 119 10.34 -10.50 -3.74
C ILE A 119 11.01 -10.74 -5.09
N TYR A 120 10.20 -11.04 -6.12
CA TYR A 120 10.59 -10.93 -7.52
C TYR A 120 9.62 -9.96 -8.21
N ALA A 121 10.17 -8.91 -8.82
CA ALA A 121 9.43 -7.87 -9.52
C ALA A 121 9.80 -7.82 -11.00
N SER A 122 8.80 -7.62 -11.86
CA SER A 122 8.98 -7.31 -13.27
C SER A 122 8.04 -6.18 -13.68
N GLY A 123 8.50 -5.30 -14.56
CA GLY A 123 7.69 -4.14 -14.96
C GLY A 123 8.21 -3.45 -16.20
N GLY A 124 7.53 -2.41 -16.61
CA GLY A 124 7.91 -1.63 -17.78
C GLY A 124 7.10 -0.35 -17.94
N ASN A 125 7.59 0.50 -18.84
CA ASN A 125 6.93 1.76 -19.23
C ASN A 125 6.10 1.53 -20.51
N TYR A 126 4.78 1.54 -20.39
CA TYR A 126 3.83 1.29 -21.46
C TYR A 126 2.98 2.52 -21.81
N ARG A 127 2.81 3.45 -20.85
CA ARG A 127 1.88 4.60 -20.98
C ARG A 127 2.57 5.95 -21.16
N SER A 128 3.88 6.02 -20.88
CA SER A 128 4.69 7.25 -21.01
C SER A 128 5.95 6.97 -21.85
N PRO A 129 5.81 6.48 -23.11
CA PRO A 129 6.97 6.12 -23.93
C PRO A 129 7.86 7.33 -24.27
N GLU A 130 7.34 8.54 -24.23
CA GLU A 130 8.04 9.79 -24.53
C GLU A 130 9.16 10.10 -23.53
N VAL A 131 9.06 9.61 -22.29
CA VAL A 131 10.08 9.88 -21.25
C VAL A 131 11.22 8.86 -21.24
N ARG A 132 11.18 7.80 -22.03
CA ARG A 132 12.16 6.68 -22.00
C ARG A 132 13.61 7.12 -22.22
N ASN A 133 13.83 8.13 -23.04
CA ASN A 133 15.20 8.61 -23.32
C ASN A 133 15.79 9.36 -22.15
N GLU A 134 14.98 10.09 -21.39
CA GLU A 134 15.41 10.86 -20.23
C GLU A 134 15.42 10.02 -18.95
N PHE A 135 14.44 9.13 -18.82
CA PHE A 135 14.25 8.25 -17.64
C PHE A 135 14.15 6.79 -18.10
N PRO A 136 15.27 6.14 -18.47
CA PRO A 136 15.25 4.78 -19.02
C PRO A 136 14.76 3.72 -18.04
N ASP A 137 14.93 3.94 -16.75
CA ASP A 137 14.52 3.03 -15.68
C ASP A 137 13.08 3.25 -15.22
N TYR A 138 12.38 4.28 -15.74
CA TYR A 138 11.00 4.54 -15.39
C TYR A 138 10.09 3.41 -15.87
N TYR A 139 9.18 3.01 -15.00
CA TYR A 139 8.12 2.05 -15.28
C TYR A 139 6.78 2.60 -14.79
N ASP A 140 5.70 2.29 -15.49
CA ASP A 140 4.33 2.64 -15.11
C ASP A 140 3.48 1.44 -14.70
N THR A 141 3.99 0.24 -14.92
CA THR A 141 3.31 -1.03 -14.60
C THR A 141 4.31 -2.01 -14.01
N VAL A 142 3.91 -2.71 -12.96
CA VAL A 142 4.72 -3.70 -12.26
C VAL A 142 3.88 -4.88 -11.81
N ALA A 143 4.46 -6.08 -11.86
CA ALA A 143 3.93 -7.28 -11.24
C ALA A 143 4.98 -7.89 -10.31
N MET A 144 4.56 -8.30 -9.12
CA MET A 144 5.45 -8.82 -8.08
C MET A 144 4.95 -10.14 -7.51
N ASN A 145 5.88 -11.08 -7.33
CA ASN A 145 5.68 -12.31 -6.58
C ASN A 145 6.40 -12.21 -5.24
N LEU A 146 5.72 -12.62 -4.18
CA LEU A 146 6.20 -12.53 -2.81
C LEU A 146 6.14 -13.91 -2.12
N ARG A 147 7.10 -14.18 -1.26
CA ARG A 147 7.04 -15.28 -0.31
C ARG A 147 7.01 -14.74 1.11
N PHE A 148 6.20 -15.37 1.94
CA PHE A 148 6.11 -15.07 3.37
C PHE A 148 6.91 -16.10 4.18
N GLU A 149 7.31 -15.72 5.39
CA GLU A 149 8.12 -16.55 6.30
C GLU A 149 7.47 -17.88 6.67
N ASP A 150 6.14 -17.93 6.71
CA ASP A 150 5.33 -19.10 7.00
C ASP A 150 4.90 -19.89 5.75
N GLY A 151 5.48 -19.55 4.60
CA GLY A 151 5.28 -20.25 3.32
C GLY A 151 4.09 -19.77 2.49
N LYS A 152 3.30 -18.80 2.97
CA LYS A 152 2.25 -18.16 2.17
C LYS A 152 2.82 -17.49 0.91
N LEU A 153 1.97 -17.32 -0.08
CA LEU A 153 2.30 -16.64 -1.34
C LEU A 153 1.63 -15.28 -1.42
N GLY A 154 2.32 -14.31 -2.00
CA GLY A 154 1.78 -13.00 -2.30
C GLY A 154 1.92 -12.64 -3.77
N LEU A 155 0.94 -11.93 -4.30
CA LEU A 155 0.98 -11.35 -5.63
C LEU A 155 0.53 -9.88 -5.52
N ILE A 156 1.31 -8.99 -6.09
CA ILE A 156 0.94 -7.58 -6.22
C ILE A 156 1.07 -7.20 -7.69
N ASP A 157 0.08 -6.49 -8.22
CA ASP A 157 0.26 -5.74 -9.45
C ASP A 157 -0.06 -4.26 -9.24
N GLY A 158 0.71 -3.39 -9.90
CA GLY A 158 0.61 -1.97 -9.78
C GLY A 158 0.64 -1.28 -11.14
N ALA A 159 -0.19 -0.26 -11.30
CA ALA A 159 -0.16 0.56 -12.49
C ALA A 159 -0.47 2.02 -12.19
N GLN A 160 0.26 2.92 -12.81
CA GLN A 160 -0.04 4.36 -12.83
C GLN A 160 -0.56 4.81 -14.19
N TYR A 161 -1.29 5.93 -14.20
CA TYR A 161 -1.80 6.57 -15.40
C TYR A 161 -2.73 5.66 -16.21
N VAL A 162 -3.54 4.84 -15.51
CA VAL A 162 -4.58 4.04 -16.17
C VAL A 162 -5.76 4.92 -16.55
N GLN A 163 -6.44 4.59 -17.69
CA GLN A 163 -7.47 5.45 -18.25
C GLN A 163 -8.91 5.06 -17.84
N TYR A 164 -9.06 4.01 -17.03
CA TYR A 164 -10.39 3.48 -16.68
C TYR A 164 -10.85 3.82 -15.25
N GLY A 165 -10.08 4.64 -14.53
CA GLY A 165 -10.39 5.03 -13.15
C GLY A 165 -9.49 4.37 -12.12
N TYR A 166 -9.80 4.58 -10.84
CA TYR A 166 -9.03 4.01 -9.72
C TYR A 166 -9.53 2.61 -9.38
N ASP A 167 -8.60 1.67 -9.24
CA ASP A 167 -8.89 0.28 -8.93
C ASP A 167 -7.99 -0.19 -7.77
N ALA A 168 -8.60 -0.65 -6.68
CA ALA A 168 -7.90 -1.19 -5.53
C ALA A 168 -8.67 -2.39 -5.00
N ARG A 169 -8.11 -3.58 -5.22
CA ARG A 169 -8.76 -4.86 -4.88
C ARG A 169 -7.79 -5.81 -4.20
N THR A 170 -8.34 -6.66 -3.34
CA THR A 170 -7.58 -7.72 -2.70
C THR A 170 -8.36 -9.03 -2.74
N GLU A 171 -7.68 -10.12 -3.05
CA GLU A 171 -8.20 -11.48 -2.99
C GLU A 171 -7.40 -12.29 -1.98
N ILE A 172 -8.08 -12.95 -1.06
CA ILE A 172 -7.47 -13.78 -0.03
C ILE A 172 -7.96 -15.21 -0.27
N LEU A 173 -7.05 -16.13 -0.53
CA LEU A 173 -7.33 -17.54 -0.69
C LEU A 173 -6.91 -18.30 0.57
N GLY A 174 -7.88 -18.93 1.19
CA GLY A 174 -7.65 -19.85 2.31
C GLY A 174 -7.89 -21.32 1.92
N THR A 175 -7.57 -22.23 2.83
CA THR A 175 -7.74 -23.69 2.61
C THR A 175 -9.21 -24.14 2.58
N LYS A 176 -10.15 -23.29 3.03
CA LYS A 176 -11.59 -23.62 3.12
C LYS A 176 -12.49 -22.58 2.42
N GLY A 177 -11.94 -21.50 1.89
CA GLY A 177 -12.71 -20.46 1.24
C GLY A 177 -11.85 -19.32 0.71
N SER A 178 -12.49 -18.28 0.20
CA SER A 178 -11.81 -17.07 -0.29
C SER A 178 -12.60 -15.82 0.05
N ILE A 179 -11.90 -14.69 0.09
CA ILE A 179 -12.46 -13.35 0.30
C ILE A 179 -12.07 -12.49 -0.89
N LEU A 180 -13.02 -11.70 -1.40
CA LEU A 180 -12.77 -10.65 -2.39
C LEU A 180 -13.09 -9.31 -1.75
N VAL A 181 -12.14 -8.39 -1.77
CA VAL A 181 -12.28 -7.02 -1.27
C VAL A 181 -12.15 -6.06 -2.44
N GLY A 182 -13.09 -5.14 -2.54
CA GLY A 182 -13.11 -4.11 -3.57
C GLY A 182 -13.78 -4.55 -4.86
N ASP A 183 -14.16 -3.54 -5.65
CA ASP A 183 -14.79 -3.68 -6.96
C ASP A 183 -14.40 -2.44 -7.80
N GLN A 184 -14.34 -2.57 -9.10
CA GLN A 184 -14.10 -1.44 -10.01
C GLN A 184 -15.27 -0.46 -10.09
N GLY A 185 -16.48 -0.91 -9.77
CA GLY A 185 -17.69 -0.12 -9.89
C GLY A 185 -17.82 0.97 -8.83
N LYS A 186 -18.16 2.20 -9.26
CA LYS A 186 -18.48 3.30 -8.34
C LYS A 186 -19.77 3.06 -7.56
N HIS A 187 -20.75 2.42 -8.22
CA HIS A 187 -22.07 2.12 -7.67
C HIS A 187 -22.51 0.74 -8.15
N ASN A 188 -23.44 0.13 -7.43
CA ASN A 188 -24.01 -1.16 -7.83
C ASN A 188 -25.09 -0.99 -8.92
N ILE A 189 -24.73 -0.36 -10.05
CA ILE A 189 -25.59 -0.19 -11.23
C ILE A 189 -24.89 -0.67 -12.49
N VAL A 190 -25.67 -1.21 -13.41
CA VAL A 190 -25.26 -1.53 -14.79
C VAL A 190 -26.28 -0.89 -15.72
N VAL A 191 -25.82 -0.13 -16.69
CA VAL A 191 -26.67 0.52 -17.69
C VAL A 191 -26.64 -0.29 -18.98
N ALA A 192 -27.78 -0.82 -19.41
CA ALA A 192 -27.93 -1.41 -20.74
C ALA A 192 -28.34 -0.33 -21.74
N THR A 193 -27.61 -0.18 -22.82
CA THR A 193 -27.84 0.87 -23.82
C THR A 193 -28.51 0.31 -25.09
N SER A 194 -29.09 1.20 -25.90
CA SER A 194 -29.76 0.83 -27.17
C SER A 194 -28.80 0.23 -28.22
N ASN A 195 -27.49 0.46 -28.09
CA ASN A 195 -26.46 -0.14 -28.94
C ASN A 195 -25.90 -1.46 -28.35
N GLN A 196 -26.66 -2.12 -27.48
CA GLN A 196 -26.36 -3.44 -26.90
C GLN A 196 -25.11 -3.48 -26.06
N GLN A 197 -24.77 -2.38 -25.38
CA GLN A 197 -23.64 -2.30 -24.43
C GLN A 197 -24.13 -2.37 -22.98
N LEU A 198 -23.33 -2.98 -22.14
CA LEU A 198 -23.45 -2.89 -20.68
C LEU A 198 -22.36 -1.96 -20.14
N ILE A 199 -22.75 -0.88 -19.52
CA ILE A 199 -21.85 0.14 -18.97
C ILE A 199 -21.98 0.13 -17.45
N ARG A 200 -20.87 0.03 -16.76
CA ARG A 200 -20.76 0.18 -15.32
C ARG A 200 -19.78 1.33 -15.01
N PRO A 201 -20.24 2.44 -14.38
CA PRO A 201 -19.35 3.52 -14.02
C PRO A 201 -18.26 3.03 -13.05
N THR A 202 -17.00 3.33 -13.35
CA THR A 202 -15.86 2.97 -12.51
C THR A 202 -15.58 4.02 -11.44
N MET A 203 -14.84 3.64 -10.41
CA MET A 203 -14.38 4.56 -9.37
C MET A 203 -13.40 5.58 -9.97
N HIS A 204 -13.64 6.86 -9.75
CA HIS A 204 -12.84 7.91 -10.37
C HIS A 204 -11.50 8.15 -9.68
N SER A 205 -11.46 8.09 -8.34
CA SER A 205 -10.29 8.44 -7.55
C SER A 205 -10.31 7.75 -6.19
N TRP A 206 -9.10 7.52 -5.63
CA TRP A 206 -8.90 7.06 -4.27
C TRP A 206 -9.56 7.97 -3.22
N MET A 207 -9.63 9.28 -3.45
CA MET A 207 -10.27 10.23 -2.55
C MET A 207 -11.77 9.96 -2.34
N TYR A 208 -12.43 9.40 -3.34
CA TYR A 208 -13.85 9.02 -3.21
C TYR A 208 -14.00 7.61 -2.66
N LEU A 209 -13.12 6.68 -3.06
CA LEU A 209 -13.17 5.29 -2.60
C LEU A 209 -12.90 5.19 -1.09
N PHE A 210 -11.86 5.87 -0.60
CA PHE A 210 -11.39 5.76 0.77
C PHE A 210 -11.75 6.95 1.67
N ARG A 211 -12.72 7.77 1.28
CA ARG A 211 -13.10 8.96 2.05
C ARG A 211 -13.40 8.64 3.52
N GLU A 212 -14.25 7.66 3.76
CA GLU A 212 -14.66 7.27 5.11
C GLU A 212 -13.48 6.61 5.88
N ALA A 213 -12.59 5.94 5.16
CA ALA A 213 -11.39 5.35 5.74
C ALA A 213 -10.43 6.41 6.27
N TYR A 214 -10.21 7.52 5.56
CA TYR A 214 -9.40 8.64 6.04
C TYR A 214 -10.00 9.28 7.30
N ILE A 215 -11.32 9.48 7.33
CA ILE A 215 -12.01 10.00 8.53
C ILE A 215 -11.83 9.04 9.72
N ALA A 216 -11.99 7.73 9.47
CA ALA A 216 -11.82 6.72 10.51
C ALA A 216 -10.37 6.60 11.00
N GLU A 217 -9.40 6.78 10.12
CA GLU A 217 -7.97 6.79 10.43
C GLU A 217 -7.58 7.96 11.33
N ASP A 218 -8.04 9.18 11.02
CA ASP A 218 -7.84 10.37 11.85
C ASP A 218 -8.49 10.19 13.22
N GLN A 219 -9.72 9.67 13.26
CA GLN A 219 -10.43 9.41 14.51
C GLN A 219 -9.71 8.36 15.36
N ALA A 220 -9.20 7.29 14.73
CA ALA A 220 -8.46 6.24 15.43
C ALA A 220 -7.16 6.78 16.05
N PHE A 221 -6.47 7.70 15.38
CA PHE A 221 -5.31 8.37 15.93
C PHE A 221 -5.64 9.22 17.16
N VAL A 222 -6.69 10.03 17.08
CA VAL A 222 -7.19 10.80 18.24
C VAL A 222 -7.56 9.87 19.38
N ASP A 223 -8.30 8.80 19.09
CA ASP A 223 -8.73 7.82 20.09
C ASP A 223 -7.54 7.13 20.77
N CYS A 224 -6.50 6.75 20.02
CA CYS A 224 -5.32 6.12 20.61
C CYS A 224 -4.54 7.06 21.54
N ILE A 225 -4.55 8.37 21.27
CA ILE A 225 -3.97 9.38 22.15
C ILE A 225 -4.80 9.52 23.42
N LEU A 226 -6.11 9.69 23.29
CA LEU A 226 -7.01 9.91 24.43
C LEU A 226 -7.12 8.70 25.36
N LYS A 227 -7.03 7.47 24.79
CA LYS A 227 -7.14 6.21 25.53
C LYS A 227 -5.76 5.64 25.93
N ASP A 228 -4.68 6.32 25.55
CA ASP A 228 -3.29 5.87 25.72
C ASP A 228 -3.03 4.44 25.23
N THR A 229 -3.59 4.09 24.08
CA THR A 229 -3.35 2.81 23.42
C THR A 229 -2.28 2.93 22.33
N ALA A 230 -1.78 1.80 21.82
CA ALA A 230 -0.90 1.81 20.65
C ALA A 230 -1.67 2.22 19.38
N PRO A 231 -1.03 2.93 18.43
CA PRO A 231 -1.59 3.16 17.10
C PRO A 231 -1.88 1.84 16.36
N GLN A 232 -2.94 1.79 15.56
CA GLN A 232 -3.27 0.60 14.77
C GLN A 232 -2.32 0.38 13.58
N CYS A 233 -1.68 1.45 13.12
CA CYS A 233 -0.65 1.42 12.10
C CYS A 233 0.58 2.15 12.63
N THR A 234 1.61 1.40 12.98
CA THR A 234 2.77 1.88 13.71
C THR A 234 3.88 2.37 12.80
N GLY A 235 4.89 3.04 13.34
CA GLY A 235 6.12 3.37 12.63
C GLY A 235 6.82 2.12 12.07
N HIS A 236 6.72 0.97 12.78
CA HIS A 236 7.27 -0.30 12.29
C HIS A 236 6.55 -0.78 11.02
N ASP A 237 5.23 -0.63 10.93
CA ASP A 237 4.50 -0.95 9.68
C ASP A 237 4.97 -0.07 8.52
N GLY A 238 5.21 1.22 8.78
CA GLY A 238 5.80 2.14 7.81
C GLY A 238 7.21 1.73 7.38
N LEU A 239 8.07 1.35 8.32
CA LEU A 239 9.42 0.82 8.04
C LEU A 239 9.37 -0.42 7.14
N MET A 240 8.53 -1.40 7.49
CA MET A 240 8.41 -2.62 6.71
C MET A 240 7.88 -2.36 5.30
N ALA A 241 6.95 -1.44 5.12
CA ALA A 241 6.48 -1.04 3.79
C ALA A 241 7.61 -0.39 2.96
N VAL A 242 8.43 0.49 3.55
CA VAL A 242 9.59 1.11 2.88
C VAL A 242 10.62 0.06 2.51
N ARG A 243 10.93 -0.88 3.39
CA ARG A 243 11.84 -2.00 3.14
C ARG A 243 11.38 -2.84 1.94
N LEU A 244 10.09 -3.19 1.89
CA LEU A 244 9.51 -3.97 0.80
C LEU A 244 9.48 -3.18 -0.53
N VAL A 245 9.24 -1.88 -0.49
CA VAL A 245 9.34 -0.99 -1.65
C VAL A 245 10.76 -1.02 -2.20
N ASN A 246 11.76 -0.84 -1.35
CA ASN A 246 13.17 -0.84 -1.77
C ASN A 246 13.63 -2.20 -2.31
N ALA A 247 13.21 -3.30 -1.67
CA ALA A 247 13.49 -4.65 -2.16
C ALA A 247 12.81 -4.93 -3.51
N GLY A 248 11.55 -4.50 -3.69
CA GLY A 248 10.83 -4.60 -4.96
C GLY A 248 11.49 -3.80 -6.07
N LEU A 249 11.93 -2.58 -5.78
CA LEU A 249 12.66 -1.74 -6.75
C LEU A 249 14.00 -2.37 -7.13
N THR A 250 14.77 -2.86 -6.16
CA THR A 250 16.03 -3.58 -6.42
C THR A 250 15.78 -4.82 -7.30
N SER A 251 14.74 -5.60 -6.99
CA SER A 251 14.37 -6.77 -7.78
C SER A 251 14.03 -6.42 -9.22
N LEU A 252 13.28 -5.34 -9.43
CA LEU A 252 12.92 -4.86 -10.76
C LEU A 252 14.14 -4.42 -11.57
N LEU A 253 15.03 -3.62 -10.97
CA LEU A 253 16.19 -3.06 -11.66
C LEU A 253 17.26 -4.11 -11.95
N GLU A 254 17.47 -5.05 -11.02
CA GLU A 254 18.49 -6.11 -11.15
C GLU A 254 17.95 -7.40 -11.77
N ASN A 255 16.63 -7.48 -12.03
CA ASN A 255 15.94 -8.65 -12.59
C ASN A 255 16.30 -9.96 -11.84
N ARG A 256 16.25 -9.93 -10.53
CA ARG A 256 16.50 -11.08 -9.65
C ARG A 256 15.57 -11.12 -8.45
N ILE A 257 15.51 -12.28 -7.81
CA ILE A 257 14.88 -12.40 -6.49
C ILE A 257 15.72 -11.62 -5.48
N VAL A 258 15.05 -10.85 -4.63
CA VAL A 258 15.66 -10.14 -3.51
C VAL A 258 15.10 -10.71 -2.21
N GLU A 259 16.01 -11.19 -1.35
CA GLU A 259 15.68 -11.57 0.01
C GLU A 259 15.48 -10.32 0.86
N VAL A 260 14.46 -10.35 1.73
CA VAL A 260 14.11 -9.24 2.62
C VAL A 260 14.63 -9.58 4.01
N GLU A 261 15.56 -8.78 4.50
CA GLU A 261 16.09 -8.90 5.85
C GLU A 261 15.01 -8.50 6.89
N ARG A 262 15.10 -9.09 8.09
CA ARG A 262 14.16 -8.83 9.18
C ARG A 262 14.50 -7.59 9.99
#